data_aa47825326d1bcb96847f644b86c712a
#
_entry.id   aa47825326d1bcb96847f644b86c712a
#
_cell.length_a   1.000
_cell.length_b   1.000
_cell.length_c   1.000
_cell.angle_alpha   90.00
_cell.angle_beta   90.00
_cell.angle_gamma   90.00
#
_symmetry.space_group_name_H-M   'P 1'
#
loop_
_entity.id
_entity.type
_entity.pdbx_description
1 polymer ?
#
loop_
_entity_poly.entity_id
_entity_poly.type
_entity_poly.pdbx_seq_one_letter_code
_entity_poly.pdbx_strand_id
1 'polypeptide(L)'
;GQLPRGGVPKLSEGVKKMIIRNEKKEDYRTVEEMIKKAFWNLYVPGCTEHYFVHQVRKSRDYIPELDFVIEEDGKIIGHIIYVKAKLIAFDGTEKEILSFGPFTIHPEYQRKGYGRKLLYHSFEAAKKLGYDTIAIWGNPENYACYGFKNCRRYNICLEENIYPTALMVKILGENTLFNKTWKYIESPAHQLDETGFKDFDSTFEQMEKGYKYTQELFYIYSRSNVRP
;
A
#
# COMPACT_ATOMS: atom_id res chain seq x y z
N GLY A 1 -54.70 12.79 36.63
CA GLY A 1 -53.51 13.39 36.14
C GLY A 1 -52.42 12.33 35.99
N GLN A 2 -52.09 11.93 34.76
CA GLN A 2 -50.93 11.05 34.47
C GLN A 2 -49.71 11.94 34.24
N LEU A 3 -48.63 11.67 34.98
CA LEU A 3 -47.32 12.27 34.79
C LEU A 3 -46.67 11.75 33.49
N PRO A 4 -46.00 12.57 32.68
CA PRO A 4 -45.30 12.12 31.51
C PRO A 4 -44.06 11.33 31.92
N ARG A 5 -43.90 10.14 31.31
CA ARG A 5 -42.68 9.32 31.43
C ARG A 5 -41.54 10.07 30.76
N GLY A 6 -40.55 10.50 31.52
CA GLY A 6 -39.34 11.11 31.03
C GLY A 6 -38.56 10.09 30.17
N GLY A 7 -38.48 10.35 28.89
CA GLY A 7 -37.60 9.63 28.01
C GLY A 7 -36.15 9.96 28.37
N VAL A 8 -35.36 8.94 28.64
CA VAL A 8 -33.90 9.07 28.78
C VAL A 8 -33.36 9.61 27.45
N PRO A 9 -32.62 10.73 27.44
CA PRO A 9 -32.02 11.22 26.20
C PRO A 9 -31.08 10.13 25.71
N LYS A 10 -31.28 9.68 24.46
CA LYS A 10 -30.26 8.91 23.76
C LYS A 10 -28.98 9.77 23.74
N LEU A 11 -27.93 9.29 24.40
CA LEU A 11 -26.60 9.84 24.24
C LEU A 11 -26.35 9.87 22.73
N SER A 12 -26.18 11.05 22.16
CA SER A 12 -25.73 11.23 20.81
C SER A 12 -24.37 10.54 20.72
N GLU A 13 -24.26 9.45 19.96
CA GLU A 13 -22.97 8.91 19.59
C GLU A 13 -22.18 10.05 18.99
N GLY A 14 -21.11 10.48 19.68
CA GLY A 14 -20.26 11.57 19.23
C GLY A 14 -19.75 11.25 17.82
N VAL A 15 -19.79 12.24 16.91
CA VAL A 15 -19.27 12.10 15.56
C VAL A 15 -17.80 11.69 15.66
N LYS A 16 -17.45 10.50 15.15
CA LYS A 16 -16.07 10.01 15.13
C LYS A 16 -15.22 10.93 14.25
N LYS A 17 -14.10 11.41 14.78
CA LYS A 17 -13.18 12.30 14.07
C LYS A 17 -12.16 11.48 13.30
N MET A 18 -12.21 11.55 11.97
CA MET A 18 -11.23 10.95 11.07
C MET A 18 -10.30 12.02 10.50
N ILE A 19 -9.00 11.75 10.52
CA ILE A 19 -7.97 12.63 9.96
C ILE A 19 -7.02 11.79 9.10
N ILE A 20 -6.64 12.32 7.93
CA ILE A 20 -5.53 11.81 7.13
C ILE A 20 -4.43 12.86 7.13
N ARG A 21 -3.23 12.46 7.52
CA ARG A 21 -2.07 13.33 7.62
C ARG A 21 -0.79 12.59 7.29
N ASN A 22 0.31 13.32 7.06
CA ASN A 22 1.61 12.71 6.92
C ASN A 22 2.04 12.00 8.21
N GLU A 23 2.74 10.88 8.06
CA GLU A 23 3.38 10.15 9.15
C GLU A 23 4.48 11.01 9.78
N LYS A 24 4.60 10.93 11.09
CA LYS A 24 5.66 11.57 11.90
C LYS A 24 6.55 10.51 12.54
N LYS A 25 7.72 10.89 12.98
CA LYS A 25 8.66 9.95 13.65
C LYS A 25 8.03 9.27 14.87
N GLU A 26 7.19 10.00 15.60
CA GLU A 26 6.47 9.50 16.77
C GLU A 26 5.49 8.37 16.44
N ASP A 27 5.06 8.30 15.18
CA ASP A 27 4.10 7.29 14.71
C ASP A 27 4.79 5.97 14.31
N TYR A 28 6.08 6.00 14.03
CA TYR A 28 6.80 4.88 13.37
C TYR A 28 6.57 3.54 14.04
N ARG A 29 6.71 3.48 15.34
CA ARG A 29 6.54 2.23 16.09
C ARG A 29 5.10 1.72 16.02
N THR A 30 4.13 2.59 16.23
CA THR A 30 2.69 2.26 16.14
C THR A 30 2.33 1.74 14.75
N VAL A 31 2.83 2.39 13.71
CA VAL A 31 2.62 1.98 12.31
C VAL A 31 3.24 0.60 12.05
N GLU A 32 4.49 0.38 12.48
CA GLU A 32 5.19 -0.90 12.31
C GLU A 32 4.48 -2.04 13.03
N GLU A 33 3.99 -1.82 14.25
CA GLU A 33 3.20 -2.81 15.00
C GLU A 33 1.88 -3.15 14.29
N MET A 34 1.19 -2.14 13.77
CA MET A 34 -0.04 -2.32 12.99
C MET A 34 0.23 -3.13 11.71
N ILE A 35 1.31 -2.81 11.00
CA ILE A 35 1.70 -3.51 9.77
C ILE A 35 1.98 -4.99 10.08
N LYS A 36 2.76 -5.29 11.12
CA LYS A 36 3.02 -6.67 11.51
C LYS A 36 1.73 -7.44 11.78
N LYS A 37 0.78 -6.87 12.52
CA LYS A 37 -0.52 -7.50 12.79
C LYS A 37 -1.33 -7.75 11.52
N ALA A 38 -1.33 -6.81 10.59
CA ALA A 38 -2.11 -6.91 9.36
C ALA A 38 -1.55 -7.94 8.36
N PHE A 39 -0.22 -8.08 8.29
CA PHE A 39 0.45 -8.91 7.29
C PHE A 39 0.93 -10.28 7.81
N TRP A 40 0.86 -10.50 9.14
CA TRP A 40 1.33 -11.76 9.70
C TRP A 40 0.57 -12.96 9.14
N ASN A 41 1.31 -13.92 8.58
CA ASN A 41 0.77 -15.11 7.92
C ASN A 41 -0.16 -14.84 6.72
N LEU A 42 -0.16 -13.62 6.17
CA LEU A 42 -1.08 -13.27 5.08
C LEU A 42 -0.60 -13.84 3.74
N TYR A 43 0.65 -13.61 3.37
CA TYR A 43 1.23 -14.02 2.08
C TYR A 43 2.23 -15.16 2.18
N VAL A 44 2.89 -15.25 3.31
CA VAL A 44 3.85 -16.28 3.68
C VAL A 44 3.72 -16.54 5.18
N PRO A 45 4.25 -17.64 5.74
CA PRO A 45 4.37 -17.77 7.19
C PRO A 45 5.20 -16.62 7.77
N GLY A 46 4.67 -15.89 8.73
CA GLY A 46 5.27 -14.65 9.24
C GLY A 46 5.02 -13.46 8.31
N CYS A 47 5.86 -12.43 8.41
CA CYS A 47 5.90 -11.31 7.47
C CYS A 47 7.17 -10.47 7.65
N THR A 48 7.48 -9.64 6.65
CA THR A 48 8.62 -8.71 6.67
C THR A 48 8.23 -7.26 6.38
N GLU A 49 6.95 -6.99 6.15
CA GLU A 49 6.46 -5.68 5.69
C GLU A 49 6.74 -4.57 6.71
N HIS A 50 6.69 -4.84 8.00
CA HIS A 50 7.02 -3.87 9.05
C HIS A 50 8.50 -3.48 9.05
N TYR A 51 9.39 -4.40 8.73
CA TYR A 51 10.81 -4.14 8.56
C TYR A 51 11.09 -3.39 7.24
N PHE A 52 10.40 -3.76 6.18
CA PHE A 52 10.49 -3.05 4.90
C PHE A 52 10.18 -1.55 5.06
N VAL A 53 9.09 -1.20 5.74
CA VAL A 53 8.74 0.20 6.02
C VAL A 53 9.82 0.90 6.83
N HIS A 54 10.38 0.23 7.83
CA HIS A 54 11.48 0.77 8.63
C HIS A 54 12.70 1.13 7.76
N GLN A 55 13.03 0.29 6.79
CA GLN A 55 14.15 0.54 5.87
C GLN A 55 13.83 1.59 4.80
N VAL A 56 12.62 1.56 4.25
CA VAL A 56 12.18 2.46 3.16
C VAL A 56 12.32 3.93 3.56
N ARG A 57 12.00 4.28 4.79
CA ARG A 57 12.13 5.66 5.28
C ARG A 57 13.56 6.23 5.21
N LYS A 58 14.56 5.36 5.05
CA LYS A 58 15.98 5.76 4.90
C LYS A 58 16.42 5.77 3.43
N SER A 59 15.57 5.33 2.51
CA SER A 59 15.88 5.29 1.08
C SER A 59 15.80 6.69 0.48
N ARG A 60 16.67 6.96 -0.50
CA ARG A 60 16.59 8.18 -1.32
C ARG A 60 15.35 8.26 -2.20
N ASP A 61 14.70 7.11 -2.46
CA ASP A 61 13.47 7.04 -3.25
C ASP A 61 12.20 7.24 -2.40
N TYR A 62 12.35 7.33 -1.09
CA TYR A 62 11.27 7.64 -0.18
C TYR A 62 10.74 9.05 -0.40
N ILE A 63 9.42 9.20 -0.39
CA ILE A 63 8.74 10.48 -0.60
C ILE A 63 7.92 10.81 0.66
N PRO A 64 8.48 11.60 1.60
CA PRO A 64 7.80 11.92 2.86
C PRO A 64 6.42 12.55 2.66
N GLU A 65 6.22 13.33 1.61
CA GLU A 65 4.96 13.98 1.25
C GLU A 65 3.87 12.97 0.84
N LEU A 66 4.25 11.74 0.52
CA LEU A 66 3.37 10.63 0.15
C LEU A 66 3.44 9.47 1.15
N ASP A 67 3.71 9.78 2.38
CA ASP A 67 3.67 8.86 3.51
C ASP A 67 2.56 9.33 4.45
N PHE A 68 1.44 8.59 4.46
CA PHE A 68 0.22 9.00 5.15
C PHE A 68 -0.23 7.98 6.19
N VAL A 69 -0.72 8.51 7.30
CA VAL A 69 -1.53 7.76 8.26
C VAL A 69 -2.96 8.25 8.22
N ILE A 70 -3.90 7.37 8.51
CA ILE A 70 -5.29 7.70 8.79
C ILE A 70 -5.57 7.40 10.27
N GLU A 71 -6.15 8.37 10.95
CA GLU A 71 -6.54 8.29 12.36
C GLU A 71 -8.05 8.33 12.51
N GLU A 72 -8.55 7.62 13.50
CA GLU A 72 -9.90 7.77 14.03
C GLU A 72 -9.79 8.02 15.54
N ASP A 73 -10.31 9.16 16.01
CA ASP A 73 -10.27 9.58 17.42
C ASP A 73 -8.87 9.52 18.05
N GLY A 74 -7.85 9.95 17.29
CA GLY A 74 -6.46 9.97 17.72
C GLY A 74 -5.73 8.63 17.65
N LYS A 75 -6.39 7.55 17.19
CA LYS A 75 -5.78 6.25 16.99
C LYS A 75 -5.43 6.05 15.52
N ILE A 76 -4.19 5.70 15.22
CA ILE A 76 -3.76 5.32 13.88
C ILE A 76 -4.39 3.98 13.50
N ILE A 77 -5.15 3.98 12.40
CA ILE A 77 -5.88 2.81 11.91
C ILE A 77 -5.47 2.41 10.49
N GLY A 78 -4.60 3.15 9.84
CA GLY A 78 -4.09 2.81 8.52
C GLY A 78 -2.85 3.60 8.14
N HIS A 79 -2.16 3.12 7.11
CA HIS A 79 -0.92 3.70 6.62
C HIS A 79 -0.69 3.34 5.16
N ILE A 80 -0.13 4.26 4.39
CA ILE A 80 0.36 4.05 3.03
C ILE A 80 1.67 4.79 2.84
N ILE A 81 2.61 4.19 2.12
CA ILE A 81 3.93 4.76 1.87
C ILE A 81 4.32 4.58 0.40
N TYR A 82 4.79 5.63 -0.22
CA TYR A 82 5.20 5.67 -1.62
C TYR A 82 6.72 5.78 -1.75
N VAL A 83 7.22 5.21 -2.82
CA VAL A 83 8.59 5.38 -3.31
C VAL A 83 8.57 5.73 -4.79
N LYS A 84 9.64 6.35 -5.26
CA LYS A 84 9.87 6.55 -6.68
C LYS A 84 10.20 5.22 -7.35
N ALA A 85 9.72 5.05 -8.56
CA ALA A 85 10.09 3.97 -9.46
C ALA A 85 10.33 4.55 -10.85
N LYS A 86 10.67 3.73 -11.82
CA LYS A 86 11.03 4.19 -13.16
C LYS A 86 10.46 3.29 -14.23
N LEU A 87 10.09 3.89 -15.33
CA LEU A 87 9.86 3.19 -16.61
C LEU A 87 10.96 3.59 -17.58
N ILE A 88 11.51 2.61 -18.30
CA ILE A 88 12.45 2.84 -19.39
C ILE A 88 11.85 2.26 -20.66
N ALA A 89 11.59 3.10 -21.65
CA ALA A 89 11.10 2.65 -22.95
C ALA A 89 12.24 2.02 -23.76
N PHE A 90 11.91 1.15 -24.72
CA PHE A 90 12.89 0.52 -25.59
C PHE A 90 13.62 1.50 -26.50
N ASP A 91 13.08 2.71 -26.70
CA ASP A 91 13.77 3.81 -27.41
C ASP A 91 14.73 4.61 -26.51
N GLY A 92 14.87 4.23 -25.23
CA GLY A 92 15.73 4.90 -24.25
C GLY A 92 15.06 6.00 -23.44
N THR A 93 13.80 6.36 -23.73
CA THR A 93 13.07 7.36 -22.94
C THR A 93 12.87 6.86 -21.51
N GLU A 94 13.16 7.70 -20.54
CA GLU A 94 12.92 7.42 -19.11
C GLU A 94 11.74 8.22 -18.57
N LYS A 95 10.98 7.62 -17.67
CA LYS A 95 9.88 8.25 -16.97
C LYS A 95 9.92 7.87 -15.49
N GLU A 96 9.99 8.89 -14.61
CA GLU A 96 9.81 8.67 -13.18
C GLU A 96 8.32 8.42 -12.89
N ILE A 97 8.02 7.38 -12.14
CA ILE A 97 6.69 7.00 -11.70
C ILE A 97 6.70 6.73 -10.20
N LEU A 98 5.56 6.38 -9.66
CA LEU A 98 5.40 6.00 -8.26
C LEU A 98 5.13 4.51 -8.12
N SER A 99 5.53 3.97 -6.99
CA SER A 99 5.03 2.71 -6.45
C SER A 99 4.66 2.91 -4.98
N PHE A 100 3.72 2.14 -4.47
CA PHE A 100 3.42 2.15 -3.03
C PHE A 100 3.35 0.73 -2.48
N GLY A 101 3.56 0.62 -1.20
CA GLY A 101 3.45 -0.60 -0.42
C GLY A 101 4.46 -0.60 0.73
N PRO A 102 4.06 -1.23 1.84
CA PRO A 102 2.73 -1.78 2.10
C PRO A 102 1.66 -0.69 2.23
N PHE A 103 0.43 -1.08 1.90
CA PHE A 103 -0.78 -0.33 2.18
C PHE A 103 -1.57 -1.11 3.24
N THR A 104 -1.84 -0.49 4.37
CA THR A 104 -2.29 -1.18 5.58
C THR A 104 -3.50 -0.51 6.18
N ILE A 105 -4.54 -1.27 6.49
CA ILE A 105 -5.61 -0.88 7.40
C ILE A 105 -5.58 -1.86 8.58
N HIS A 106 -5.65 -1.31 9.78
CA HIS A 106 -5.70 -2.11 11.00
C HIS A 106 -6.79 -3.19 10.90
N PRO A 107 -6.51 -4.45 11.27
CA PRO A 107 -7.45 -5.57 11.06
C PRO A 107 -8.88 -5.32 11.57
N GLU A 108 -9.02 -4.63 12.70
CA GLU A 108 -10.33 -4.31 13.28
C GLU A 108 -11.10 -3.21 12.53
N TYR A 109 -10.44 -2.50 11.61
CA TYR A 109 -11.00 -1.38 10.85
C TYR A 109 -11.15 -1.68 9.36
N GLN A 110 -10.81 -2.89 8.93
CA GLN A 110 -10.94 -3.31 7.53
C GLN A 110 -12.40 -3.42 7.10
N ARG A 111 -12.65 -3.26 5.79
CA ARG A 111 -13.96 -3.35 5.13
C ARG A 111 -14.99 -2.32 5.64
N LYS A 112 -14.53 -1.17 6.10
CA LYS A 112 -15.34 -0.04 6.58
C LYS A 112 -15.15 1.22 5.75
N GLY A 113 -14.41 1.15 4.63
CA GLY A 113 -14.18 2.25 3.72
C GLY A 113 -12.95 3.12 4.03
N TYR A 114 -12.19 2.84 5.07
CA TYR A 114 -10.99 3.62 5.42
C TYR A 114 -9.88 3.48 4.37
N GLY A 115 -9.68 2.28 3.85
CA GLY A 115 -8.69 2.04 2.79
C GLY A 115 -8.97 2.86 1.53
N ARG A 116 -10.23 2.91 1.12
CA ARG A 116 -10.65 3.74 -0.01
C ARG A 116 -10.33 5.21 0.21
N LYS A 117 -10.65 5.74 1.38
CA LYS A 117 -10.39 7.15 1.73
C LYS A 117 -8.89 7.46 1.71
N LEU A 118 -8.08 6.60 2.30
CA LEU A 118 -6.63 6.75 2.34
C LEU A 118 -6.01 6.69 0.94
N LEU A 119 -6.42 5.73 0.10
CA LEU A 119 -5.95 5.59 -1.27
C LEU A 119 -6.28 6.84 -2.10
N TYR A 120 -7.53 7.28 -2.12
CA TYR A 120 -7.92 8.45 -2.92
C TYR A 120 -7.25 9.72 -2.46
N HIS A 121 -7.06 9.90 -1.14
CA HIS A 121 -6.28 11.02 -0.63
C HIS A 121 -4.84 10.99 -1.17
N SER A 122 -4.21 9.82 -1.16
CA SER A 122 -2.84 9.65 -1.66
C SER A 122 -2.75 9.87 -3.17
N PHE A 123 -3.75 9.46 -3.95
CA PHE A 123 -3.79 9.71 -5.40
C PHE A 123 -3.84 11.20 -5.71
N GLU A 124 -4.67 11.96 -5.00
CA GLU A 124 -4.75 13.41 -5.19
C GLU A 124 -3.44 14.11 -4.79
N ALA A 125 -2.80 13.67 -3.71
CA ALA A 125 -1.50 14.19 -3.32
C ALA A 125 -0.41 13.87 -4.36
N ALA A 126 -0.40 12.67 -4.91
CA ALA A 126 0.51 12.26 -5.97
C ALA A 126 0.34 13.11 -7.24
N LYS A 127 -0.90 13.37 -7.65
CA LYS A 127 -1.21 14.26 -8.78
C LYS A 127 -0.68 15.67 -8.55
N LYS A 128 -0.86 16.21 -7.36
CA LYS A 128 -0.37 17.56 -7.01
C LYS A 128 1.15 17.67 -7.07
N LEU A 129 1.88 16.56 -6.84
CA LEU A 129 3.33 16.50 -7.01
C LEU A 129 3.77 16.31 -8.48
N GLY A 130 2.82 16.17 -9.41
CA GLY A 130 3.09 16.04 -10.83
C GLY A 130 3.20 14.61 -11.34
N TYR A 131 2.89 13.60 -10.53
CA TYR A 131 2.89 12.21 -10.96
C TYR A 131 1.59 11.83 -11.66
N ASP A 132 1.70 11.03 -12.70
CA ASP A 132 0.56 10.56 -13.50
C ASP A 132 0.45 9.04 -13.60
N THR A 133 1.43 8.31 -13.05
CA THR A 133 1.49 6.85 -13.16
C THR A 133 1.94 6.22 -11.86
N ILE A 134 1.20 5.22 -11.42
CA ILE A 134 1.54 4.38 -10.26
C ILE A 134 1.61 2.93 -10.74
N ALA A 135 2.69 2.23 -10.44
CA ALA A 135 2.82 0.79 -10.66
C ALA A 135 3.12 0.09 -9.33
N ILE A 136 2.37 -0.94 -9.02
CA ILE A 136 2.49 -1.67 -7.75
C ILE A 136 2.52 -3.19 -7.98
N TRP A 137 3.12 -3.89 -7.03
CA TRP A 137 2.93 -5.32 -6.88
C TRP A 137 1.75 -5.56 -5.94
N GLY A 138 0.68 -6.16 -6.43
CA GLY A 138 -0.51 -6.37 -5.63
C GLY A 138 -1.46 -7.42 -6.19
N ASN A 139 -2.33 -7.89 -5.31
CA ASN A 139 -3.42 -8.79 -5.71
C ASN A 139 -4.40 -8.02 -6.60
N PRO A 140 -4.63 -8.46 -7.86
CA PRO A 140 -5.59 -7.80 -8.76
C PRO A 140 -6.99 -7.63 -8.16
N GLU A 141 -7.44 -8.58 -7.36
CA GLU A 141 -8.76 -8.51 -6.69
C GLU A 141 -8.87 -7.29 -5.76
N ASN A 142 -7.77 -6.90 -5.12
CA ASN A 142 -7.76 -5.77 -4.18
C ASN A 142 -7.67 -4.41 -4.88
N TYR A 143 -7.16 -4.34 -6.10
CA TYR A 143 -6.81 -3.05 -6.73
C TYR A 143 -7.58 -2.74 -8.01
N ALA A 144 -8.15 -3.72 -8.69
CA ALA A 144 -8.93 -3.49 -9.91
C ALA A 144 -10.13 -2.56 -9.65
N CYS A 145 -10.76 -2.64 -8.48
CA CYS A 145 -11.88 -1.78 -8.11
C CYS A 145 -11.49 -0.29 -7.93
N TYR A 146 -10.19 0.01 -7.77
CA TYR A 146 -9.68 1.38 -7.68
C TYR A 146 -9.12 1.90 -9.00
N GLY A 147 -9.40 1.21 -10.11
CA GLY A 147 -8.98 1.62 -11.44
C GLY A 147 -7.58 1.17 -11.84
N PHE A 148 -6.93 0.31 -11.06
CA PHE A 148 -5.70 -0.36 -11.48
C PHE A 148 -6.02 -1.39 -12.56
N LYS A 149 -5.16 -1.47 -13.56
CA LYS A 149 -5.22 -2.47 -14.62
C LYS A 149 -3.87 -3.18 -14.71
N ASN A 150 -3.88 -4.39 -15.27
CA ASN A 150 -2.62 -5.10 -15.45
C ASN A 150 -1.64 -4.31 -16.34
N CYS A 151 -0.38 -4.42 -16.05
CA CYS A 151 0.71 -3.74 -16.76
C CYS A 151 0.69 -3.99 -18.27
N ARG A 152 0.22 -5.16 -18.72
CA ARG A 152 0.11 -5.51 -20.15
C ARG A 152 -0.75 -4.52 -20.93
N ARG A 153 -1.80 -3.98 -20.31
CA ARG A 153 -2.70 -3.02 -20.97
C ARG A 153 -2.03 -1.69 -21.32
N TYR A 154 -0.89 -1.40 -20.71
CA TYR A 154 -0.09 -0.19 -20.95
C TYR A 154 1.24 -0.48 -21.59
N ASN A 155 1.46 -1.70 -22.08
CA ASN A 155 2.74 -2.16 -22.64
C ASN A 155 3.91 -1.96 -21.67
N ILE A 156 3.67 -2.18 -20.38
CA ILE A 156 4.70 -2.17 -19.34
C ILE A 156 5.05 -3.63 -19.03
N CYS A 157 6.28 -4.01 -19.26
CA CYS A 157 6.80 -5.35 -19.00
C CYS A 157 7.84 -5.33 -17.87
N LEU A 158 8.08 -6.46 -17.24
CA LEU A 158 9.21 -6.66 -16.33
C LEU A 158 10.49 -6.97 -17.09
N GLU A 159 10.40 -7.90 -18.01
CA GLU A 159 11.35 -8.24 -19.06
C GLU A 159 10.59 -8.32 -20.37
N GLU A 160 11.30 -8.39 -21.51
CA GLU A 160 10.67 -8.50 -22.82
C GLU A 160 9.63 -9.64 -22.85
N ASN A 161 8.40 -9.31 -23.22
CA ASN A 161 7.26 -10.23 -23.27
C ASN A 161 6.86 -10.87 -21.92
N ILE A 162 7.36 -10.35 -20.80
CA ILE A 162 6.96 -10.81 -19.45
C ILE A 162 6.11 -9.76 -18.79
N TYR A 163 4.83 -10.08 -18.58
CA TYR A 163 3.82 -9.23 -18.00
C TYR A 163 3.27 -9.85 -16.72
N PRO A 164 3.89 -9.59 -15.55
CA PRO A 164 3.44 -10.21 -14.31
C PRO A 164 1.97 -9.90 -13.99
N THR A 165 1.23 -10.91 -13.59
CA THR A 165 -0.17 -10.77 -13.16
C THR A 165 -0.30 -9.75 -12.01
N ALA A 166 0.65 -9.76 -11.08
CA ALA A 166 0.64 -8.89 -9.90
C ALA A 166 1.14 -7.45 -10.16
N LEU A 167 1.71 -7.16 -11.35
CA LEU A 167 2.13 -5.80 -11.66
C LEU A 167 0.94 -5.00 -12.18
N MET A 168 0.37 -4.19 -11.29
CA MET A 168 -0.84 -3.42 -11.51
C MET A 168 -0.51 -1.94 -11.66
N VAL A 169 -1.16 -1.29 -12.61
CA VAL A 169 -0.87 0.10 -13.00
C VAL A 169 -2.13 0.96 -12.94
N LYS A 170 -2.00 2.13 -12.36
CA LYS A 170 -3.03 3.18 -12.37
C LYS A 170 -2.51 4.44 -13.04
N ILE A 171 -3.29 4.97 -13.95
CA ILE A 171 -3.07 6.28 -14.54
C ILE A 171 -3.83 7.32 -13.72
N LEU A 172 -3.12 8.36 -13.29
CA LEU A 172 -3.66 9.51 -12.57
C LEU A 172 -3.89 10.67 -13.55
N GLY A 173 -5.10 10.79 -14.07
CA GLY A 173 -5.41 11.81 -15.05
C GLY A 173 -5.14 11.36 -16.49
N GLU A 174 -4.32 12.10 -17.24
CA GLU A 174 -4.01 11.80 -18.63
C GLU A 174 -2.96 10.68 -18.77
N ASN A 175 -3.16 9.79 -19.74
CA ASN A 175 -2.18 8.76 -20.07
C ASN A 175 -1.08 9.36 -20.95
N THR A 176 0.12 9.51 -20.40
CA THR A 176 1.29 10.07 -21.07
C THR A 176 2.29 9.00 -21.56
N LEU A 177 1.90 7.73 -21.58
CA LEU A 177 2.80 6.63 -21.97
C LEU A 177 3.02 6.50 -23.50
N PHE A 178 2.25 7.25 -24.31
CA PHE A 178 2.43 7.45 -25.76
C PHE A 178 2.57 6.16 -26.57
N ASN A 179 1.87 5.08 -26.19
CA ASN A 179 1.89 3.77 -26.88
C ASN A 179 3.30 3.18 -27.06
N LYS A 180 4.23 3.55 -26.22
CA LYS A 180 5.57 2.94 -26.17
C LYS A 180 5.51 1.63 -25.40
N THR A 181 6.51 0.78 -25.61
CA THR A 181 6.77 -0.37 -24.75
C THR A 181 7.78 0.03 -23.67
N TRP A 182 7.42 -0.21 -22.41
CA TRP A 182 8.18 0.21 -21.26
C TRP A 182 8.63 -0.99 -20.42
N LYS A 183 9.84 -0.92 -19.90
CA LYS A 183 10.33 -1.82 -18.86
C LYS A 183 10.15 -1.15 -17.49
N TYR A 184 9.52 -1.86 -16.55
CA TYR A 184 9.41 -1.42 -15.17
C TYR A 184 10.73 -1.66 -14.43
N ILE A 185 11.23 -0.60 -13.79
CA ILE A 185 12.44 -0.64 -12.96
C ILE A 185 12.05 -0.35 -11.53
N GLU A 186 12.17 -1.36 -10.71
CA GLU A 186 11.87 -1.25 -9.29
C GLU A 186 12.90 -0.43 -8.53
N SER A 187 12.45 0.34 -7.52
CA SER A 187 13.36 1.05 -6.63
C SER A 187 14.26 0.06 -5.88
N PRO A 188 15.56 0.37 -5.69
CA PRO A 188 16.43 -0.39 -4.79
C PRO A 188 15.92 -0.45 -3.35
N ALA A 189 15.00 0.44 -2.95
CA ALA A 189 14.34 0.40 -1.65
C ALA A 189 13.60 -0.91 -1.36
N HIS A 190 13.23 -1.67 -2.40
CA HIS A 190 12.57 -2.98 -2.25
C HIS A 190 13.53 -4.11 -1.87
N GLN A 191 14.84 -3.89 -1.90
CA GLN A 191 15.82 -4.88 -1.43
C GLN A 191 15.90 -4.85 0.10
N LEU A 192 15.40 -5.92 0.74
CA LEU A 192 15.51 -6.07 2.17
C LEU A 192 16.96 -6.40 2.58
N ASP A 193 17.45 -5.69 3.59
CA ASP A 193 18.63 -6.12 4.33
C ASP A 193 18.23 -7.19 5.35
N GLU A 194 18.37 -8.46 4.96
CA GLU A 194 17.97 -9.59 5.79
C GLU A 194 18.78 -9.71 7.08
N THR A 195 19.98 -9.12 7.14
CA THR A 195 20.88 -9.26 8.28
C THR A 195 20.34 -8.59 9.55
N GLY A 196 19.61 -7.48 9.42
CA GLY A 196 19.02 -6.74 10.53
C GLY A 196 17.61 -7.20 10.92
N PHE A 197 16.96 -8.03 10.11
CA PHE A 197 15.57 -8.39 10.31
C PHE A 197 15.29 -9.09 11.64
N LYS A 198 16.08 -10.09 11.97
CA LYS A 198 15.88 -10.89 13.20
C LYS A 198 15.93 -10.04 14.46
N ASP A 199 16.91 -9.16 14.57
CA ASP A 199 17.06 -8.28 15.72
C ASP A 199 15.91 -7.26 15.79
N PHE A 200 15.56 -6.70 14.65
CA PHE A 200 14.42 -5.77 14.56
C PHE A 200 13.11 -6.45 14.98
N ASP A 201 12.78 -7.59 14.39
CA ASP A 201 11.53 -8.31 14.67
C ASP A 201 11.44 -8.81 16.11
N SER A 202 12.59 -9.11 16.74
CA SER A 202 12.66 -9.56 18.14
C SER A 202 12.14 -8.51 19.13
N THR A 203 12.09 -7.23 18.74
CA THR A 203 11.58 -6.13 19.56
C THR A 203 10.06 -6.00 19.55
N PHE A 204 9.39 -6.74 18.67
CA PHE A 204 7.93 -6.77 18.54
C PHE A 204 7.31 -7.94 19.31
N GLU A 205 6.00 -7.89 19.50
CA GLU A 205 5.26 -9.03 20.00
C GLU A 205 5.53 -10.27 19.15
N GLN A 206 5.92 -11.36 19.80
CA GLN A 206 6.18 -12.62 19.10
C GLN A 206 4.85 -13.28 18.73
N MET A 207 4.74 -13.69 17.47
CA MET A 207 3.54 -14.30 16.92
C MET A 207 3.89 -15.63 16.30
N GLU A 208 2.99 -16.61 16.41
CA GLU A 208 3.21 -17.94 15.84
C GLU A 208 3.05 -17.90 14.31
N LYS A 209 4.02 -18.47 13.60
CA LYS A 209 3.94 -18.68 12.17
C LYS A 209 2.98 -19.82 11.83
N GLY A 210 2.15 -19.62 10.82
CA GLY A 210 1.19 -20.64 10.41
C GLY A 210 0.73 -20.43 8.97
N TYR A 211 -0.09 -21.39 8.52
CA TYR A 211 -0.68 -21.38 7.18
C TYR A 211 -2.03 -20.65 7.17
N LYS A 212 -2.25 -19.88 6.10
CA LYS A 212 -3.58 -19.36 5.69
C LYS A 212 -3.76 -19.62 4.19
N TYR A 213 -4.98 -19.86 3.75
CA TYR A 213 -5.27 -20.09 2.32
C TYR A 213 -4.82 -18.93 1.41
N THR A 214 -4.75 -17.72 1.96
CA THR A 214 -4.25 -16.53 1.23
C THR A 214 -2.80 -16.68 0.75
N GLN A 215 -2.01 -17.54 1.41
CA GLN A 215 -0.64 -17.85 1.00
C GLN A 215 -0.61 -18.62 -0.32
N GLU A 216 -1.56 -19.53 -0.56
CA GLU A 216 -1.67 -20.22 -1.85
C GLU A 216 -2.10 -19.27 -2.97
N LEU A 217 -3.05 -18.37 -2.69
CA LEU A 217 -3.43 -17.33 -3.66
C LEU A 217 -2.25 -16.44 -4.03
N PHE A 218 -1.50 -16.00 -3.04
CA PHE A 218 -0.26 -15.23 -3.26
C PHE A 218 0.76 -16.00 -4.08
N TYR A 219 0.98 -17.28 -3.77
CA TYR A 219 1.87 -18.15 -4.52
C TYR A 219 1.52 -18.17 -6.00
N ILE A 220 0.23 -18.29 -6.32
CA ILE A 220 -0.26 -18.35 -7.70
C ILE A 220 -0.08 -17.01 -8.40
N TYR A 221 -0.70 -15.93 -7.91
CA TYR A 221 -0.69 -14.66 -8.67
C TYR A 221 0.70 -13.98 -8.69
N SER A 222 1.54 -14.20 -7.69
CA SER A 222 2.89 -13.63 -7.66
C SER A 222 3.87 -14.31 -8.63
N ARG A 223 3.53 -15.48 -9.16
CA ARG A 223 4.32 -16.26 -10.11
C ARG A 223 3.69 -16.37 -11.49
N SER A 224 2.53 -15.79 -11.67
CA SER A 224 1.78 -15.85 -12.91
C SER A 224 2.07 -14.66 -13.81
N ASN A 225 1.93 -14.86 -15.12
CA ASN A 225 2.07 -13.81 -16.13
C ASN A 225 0.82 -13.76 -17.01
N VAL A 226 0.45 -12.56 -17.43
CA VAL A 226 -0.53 -12.33 -18.48
C VAL A 226 0.15 -12.55 -19.83
N ARG A 227 -0.56 -13.14 -20.79
CA ARG A 227 -0.01 -13.39 -22.14
C ARG A 227 0.39 -12.09 -22.82
N PRO A 228 1.47 -12.13 -23.61
CA PRO A 228 1.93 -10.98 -24.43
C PRO A 228 0.89 -10.47 -25.40
#